data_c7b8264702cb7a42444e8db5905967f8
#
_entry.id   c7b8264702cb7a42444e8db5905967f8
#
_cell.length_a   1.000
_cell.length_b   1.000
_cell.length_c   1.000
_cell.angle_alpha   90.00
_cell.angle_beta   90.00
_cell.angle_gamma   90.00
#
_symmetry.space_group_name_H-M   'P 1'
#
loop_
_entity.id
_entity.type
_entity.pdbx_description
1 polymer ?
#
loop_
_entity_poly.entity_id
_entity_poly.type
_entity_poly.pdbx_seq_one_letter_code
_entity_poly.pdbx_strand_id
1 'polypeptide(L)'
;YSNSEDSAGGGTPFHSYNVKSISASSSLKEEQYGQDVVYAPINLFRAFEIGCRCHPYWWNYSHIPWVEGAKGYGINETISVEFKNQIYGFSILNGYADIQNMKLFKENSRVKKLKVEDLTNKLEYTMNFEDKVYFNYLELSKPSKSIKLTILEVYKGTKYQDTCISALIENTRA
;
A
#
# COMPACT_ATOMS: atom_id res chain seq x y z
N TYR A 1 6.61 16.00 -39.35
CA TYR A 1 6.46 14.63 -38.84
C TYR A 1 6.69 14.71 -37.34
N SER A 2 5.63 14.97 -36.61
CA SER A 2 5.59 14.84 -35.16
C SER A 2 5.62 13.36 -34.86
N ASN A 3 6.71 12.86 -34.33
CA ASN A 3 6.72 11.61 -33.61
C ASN A 3 5.90 11.88 -32.35
N SER A 4 4.61 11.61 -32.42
CA SER A 4 3.87 11.23 -31.27
C SER A 4 4.45 9.90 -30.82
N GLU A 5 5.42 9.92 -29.94
CA GLU A 5 5.66 8.84 -29.02
C GLU A 5 4.45 8.85 -28.07
N ASP A 6 3.32 8.50 -28.61
CA ASP A 6 2.34 7.76 -27.87
C ASP A 6 3.06 6.50 -27.46
N SER A 7 3.76 6.54 -26.37
CA SER A 7 4.11 5.38 -25.58
C SER A 7 2.79 4.82 -25.09
N ALA A 8 2.06 4.30 -26.09
CA ALA A 8 0.94 3.46 -25.87
C ALA A 8 1.43 2.37 -24.95
N GLY A 9 0.96 2.41 -23.74
CA GLY A 9 0.89 1.25 -22.91
C GLY A 9 2.00 0.98 -21.95
N GLY A 10 2.95 1.83 -21.74
CA GLY A 10 3.49 1.91 -20.42
C GLY A 10 2.43 2.63 -19.57
N GLY A 11 1.34 1.98 -19.22
CA GLY A 11 0.44 2.55 -18.26
C GLY A 11 1.31 2.99 -17.10
N THR A 12 1.60 4.30 -17.02
CA THR A 12 2.18 4.83 -15.79
C THR A 12 1.29 4.26 -14.72
N PRO A 13 1.82 3.45 -13.83
CA PRO A 13 1.01 2.90 -12.76
C PRO A 13 0.24 4.08 -12.19
N PHE A 14 -1.06 3.90 -11.94
CA PHE A 14 -1.90 4.92 -11.37
C PHE A 14 -1.39 5.27 -9.98
N HIS A 15 -0.24 5.94 -9.94
CA HIS A 15 0.23 6.56 -8.72
C HIS A 15 -0.74 7.66 -8.39
N SER A 16 -1.12 7.77 -7.15
CA SER A 16 -1.78 8.97 -6.72
C SER A 16 -0.92 10.17 -7.09
N TYR A 17 -1.42 11.01 -7.99
CA TYR A 17 -0.74 12.25 -8.36
C TYR A 17 -0.56 13.20 -7.17
N ASN A 18 -1.26 12.92 -6.07
CA ASN A 18 -1.19 13.70 -4.84
C ASN A 18 -0.02 13.30 -3.93
N VAL A 19 0.62 12.17 -4.15
CA VAL A 19 1.80 11.78 -3.37
C VAL A 19 3.00 12.61 -3.77
N LYS A 20 3.59 13.32 -2.80
CA LYS A 20 4.82 14.08 -2.97
C LYS A 20 6.03 13.21 -2.67
N SER A 21 6.01 12.49 -1.55
CA SER A 21 7.04 11.53 -1.18
C SER A 21 6.46 10.41 -0.33
N ILE A 22 7.08 9.24 -0.41
CA ILE A 22 6.73 8.10 0.40
C ILE A 22 7.99 7.32 0.76
N SER A 23 8.06 6.85 1.99
CA SER A 23 9.14 5.98 2.47
C SER A 23 8.61 4.96 3.47
N ALA A 24 9.32 3.87 3.62
CA ALA A 24 9.07 2.87 4.66
C ALA A 24 10.36 2.57 5.42
N SER A 25 10.24 2.12 6.66
CA SER A 25 11.39 1.68 7.46
C SER A 25 12.10 0.47 6.85
N SER A 26 11.33 -0.40 6.19
CA SER A 26 11.86 -1.52 5.40
C SER A 26 10.92 -1.88 4.25
N SER A 27 11.43 -2.64 3.29
CA SER A 27 10.64 -3.25 2.21
C SER A 27 11.28 -4.58 1.83
N LEU A 28 10.46 -5.61 1.67
CA LEU A 28 10.92 -6.91 1.23
C LEU A 28 11.47 -6.82 -0.19
N LYS A 29 12.58 -7.50 -0.43
CA LYS A 29 13.17 -7.71 -1.76
C LYS A 29 13.30 -9.19 -2.00
N GLU A 30 12.86 -9.64 -3.15
CA GLU A 30 12.97 -11.02 -3.60
C GLU A 30 13.52 -11.07 -5.01
N GLU A 31 14.31 -12.09 -5.31
CA GLU A 31 14.68 -12.42 -6.67
C GLU A 31 13.60 -13.32 -7.27
N GLN A 32 12.98 -12.88 -8.37
CA GLN A 32 12.02 -13.66 -9.12
C GLN A 32 12.44 -13.70 -10.58
N TYR A 33 12.65 -14.91 -11.11
CA TYR A 33 13.06 -15.12 -12.52
C TYR A 33 14.31 -14.32 -12.94
N GLY A 34 15.30 -14.19 -12.03
CA GLY A 34 16.52 -13.44 -12.26
C GLY A 34 16.37 -11.92 -12.21
N GLN A 35 15.26 -11.41 -11.69
CA GLN A 35 15.01 -9.98 -11.48
C GLN A 35 14.67 -9.68 -10.01
N ASP A 36 15.18 -8.58 -9.53
CA ASP A 36 14.84 -8.08 -8.18
C ASP A 36 13.41 -7.51 -8.19
N VAL A 37 12.55 -8.09 -7.36
CA VAL A 37 11.22 -7.57 -7.06
C VAL A 37 11.26 -6.89 -5.71
N VAL A 38 10.91 -5.60 -5.68
CA VAL A 38 10.83 -4.81 -4.44
C VAL A 38 9.37 -4.54 -4.12
N TYR A 39 8.94 -4.98 -2.94
CA TYR A 39 7.61 -4.71 -2.41
C TYR A 39 7.56 -3.32 -1.76
N ALA A 40 7.77 -2.29 -2.58
CA ALA A 40 7.99 -0.92 -2.15
C ALA A 40 6.71 -0.23 -1.65
N PRO A 41 6.81 0.78 -0.76
CA PRO A 41 5.65 1.47 -0.22
C PRO A 41 4.84 2.22 -1.28
N ILE A 42 5.44 2.60 -2.41
CA ILE A 42 4.72 3.24 -3.52
C ILE A 42 3.63 2.32 -4.11
N ASN A 43 3.74 1.01 -3.93
CA ASN A 43 2.73 0.05 -4.37
C ASN A 43 1.37 0.29 -3.71
N LEU A 44 1.33 0.92 -2.53
CA LEU A 44 0.08 1.30 -1.85
C LEU A 44 -0.82 2.21 -2.70
N PHE A 45 -0.23 2.98 -3.61
CA PHE A 45 -0.94 3.94 -4.45
C PHE A 45 -1.24 3.41 -5.86
N ARG A 46 -1.11 2.10 -6.06
CA ARG A 46 -1.44 1.37 -7.28
C ARG A 46 -2.74 0.57 -7.17
N ALA A 47 -3.65 0.99 -6.31
CA ALA A 47 -4.87 0.25 -5.98
C ALA A 47 -5.75 -0.07 -7.20
N PHE A 48 -5.77 0.80 -8.22
CA PHE A 48 -6.55 0.59 -9.44
C PHE A 48 -5.99 -0.51 -10.35
N GLU A 49 -4.79 -0.99 -10.09
CA GLU A 49 -4.20 -2.13 -10.80
C GLU A 49 -4.69 -3.48 -10.23
N ILE A 50 -5.33 -3.47 -9.05
CA ILE A 50 -5.84 -4.68 -8.39
C ILE A 50 -6.92 -5.31 -9.27
N GLY A 51 -6.60 -6.46 -9.84
CA GLY A 51 -7.53 -7.22 -10.67
C GLY A 51 -7.78 -6.67 -12.07
N CYS A 52 -7.14 -5.58 -12.46
CA CYS A 52 -7.23 -5.07 -13.82
C CYS A 52 -6.24 -5.80 -14.75
N ARG A 53 -6.69 -6.87 -15.37
CA ARG A 53 -5.98 -7.53 -16.48
C ARG A 53 -6.61 -7.18 -17.80
N CYS A 54 -7.01 -5.92 -18.00
CA CYS A 54 -7.71 -5.49 -19.20
C CYS A 54 -6.80 -5.37 -20.43
N HIS A 55 -5.50 -5.60 -20.29
CA HIS A 55 -4.55 -5.47 -21.40
C HIS A 55 -3.81 -6.79 -21.66
N PRO A 56 -3.70 -7.26 -22.90
CA PRO A 56 -3.08 -8.54 -23.25
C PRO A 56 -1.58 -8.66 -22.90
N TYR A 57 -0.93 -7.56 -22.58
CA TYR A 57 0.48 -7.52 -22.15
C TYR A 57 0.68 -7.39 -20.63
N TRP A 58 -0.39 -7.43 -19.83
CA TRP A 58 -0.35 -7.18 -18.39
C TRP A 58 -0.19 -8.43 -17.53
N TRP A 59 0.08 -9.56 -18.13
CA TRP A 59 0.42 -10.80 -17.43
C TRP A 59 1.63 -10.67 -16.50
N ASN A 60 2.48 -9.62 -16.70
CA ASN A 60 3.67 -9.37 -15.91
C ASN A 60 3.42 -8.35 -14.76
N TYR A 61 2.25 -7.78 -14.67
CA TYR A 61 1.89 -6.82 -13.63
C TYR A 61 0.79 -7.39 -12.74
N SER A 62 1.16 -8.36 -11.90
CA SER A 62 0.35 -8.64 -10.72
C SER A 62 0.48 -7.44 -9.79
N HIS A 63 -0.64 -6.96 -9.26
CA HIS A 63 -0.59 -6.00 -8.16
C HIS A 63 0.19 -6.64 -7.02
N ILE A 64 1.26 -5.99 -6.59
CA ILE A 64 2.02 -6.39 -5.43
C ILE A 64 1.82 -5.36 -4.31
N PRO A 65 1.67 -5.81 -3.05
CA PRO A 65 1.51 -4.92 -1.90
C PRO A 65 2.83 -4.23 -1.55
N TRP A 66 2.78 -3.32 -0.58
CA TRP A 66 3.93 -3.09 0.27
C TRP A 66 4.05 -4.27 1.24
N VAL A 67 5.27 -4.77 1.40
CA VAL A 67 5.61 -5.81 2.35
C VAL A 67 6.82 -5.32 3.14
N GLU A 68 6.71 -5.34 4.47
CA GLU A 68 7.85 -5.00 5.31
C GLU A 68 8.98 -6.03 5.14
N GLY A 69 10.22 -5.61 5.32
CA GLY A 69 11.40 -6.44 5.07
C GLY A 69 12.24 -6.71 6.32
N ALA A 70 11.70 -6.40 7.50
CA ALA A 70 12.41 -6.67 8.76
C ALA A 70 12.26 -8.13 9.20
N LYS A 71 13.11 -8.58 10.08
CA LYS A 71 13.00 -9.92 10.66
C LYS A 71 11.79 -9.98 11.61
N GLY A 72 10.92 -10.96 11.42
CA GLY A 72 9.75 -11.19 12.25
C GLY A 72 8.45 -10.76 11.56
N TYR A 73 7.55 -10.16 12.32
CA TYR A 73 6.20 -9.80 11.85
C TYR A 73 6.00 -8.31 11.56
N GLY A 74 7.08 -7.54 11.52
CA GLY A 74 7.02 -6.11 11.19
C GLY A 74 6.43 -5.21 12.27
N ILE A 75 6.38 -5.64 13.52
CA ILE A 75 5.95 -4.76 14.62
C ILE A 75 6.90 -3.57 14.73
N ASN A 76 6.34 -2.36 14.81
CA ASN A 76 7.01 -1.06 14.79
C ASN A 76 7.59 -0.65 13.42
N GLU A 77 7.41 -1.44 12.37
CA GLU A 77 7.70 -0.98 11.01
C GLU A 77 6.76 0.16 10.62
N THR A 78 7.29 1.10 9.85
CA THR A 78 6.61 2.37 9.55
C THR A 78 6.55 2.68 8.06
N ILE A 79 5.51 3.42 7.68
CA ILE A 79 5.37 4.06 6.38
C ILE A 79 5.11 5.54 6.62
N SER A 80 5.83 6.42 5.92
CA SER A 80 5.62 7.86 5.97
C SER A 80 5.23 8.37 4.59
N VAL A 81 4.18 9.17 4.51
CA VAL A 81 3.66 9.74 3.27
C VAL A 81 3.52 11.24 3.41
N GLU A 82 4.05 11.98 2.44
CA GLU A 82 3.82 13.40 2.27
C GLU A 82 2.99 13.64 1.01
N PHE A 83 1.91 14.41 1.12
CA PHE A 83 0.99 14.73 0.03
C PHE A 83 1.23 16.15 -0.50
N LYS A 84 1.00 16.35 -1.80
CA LYS A 84 1.05 17.68 -2.44
C LYS A 84 -0.11 18.55 -1.98
N ASN A 85 -1.32 17.98 -1.94
CA ASN A 85 -2.56 18.60 -1.47
C ASN A 85 -3.04 17.94 -0.19
N GLN A 86 -3.86 18.64 0.56
CA GLN A 86 -4.45 18.12 1.79
C GLN A 86 -5.36 16.92 1.53
N ILE A 87 -5.29 15.95 2.41
CA ILE A 87 -6.23 14.83 2.49
C ILE A 87 -7.13 15.01 3.70
N TYR A 88 -8.35 14.49 3.60
CA TYR A 88 -9.36 14.54 4.66
C TYR A 88 -9.57 13.19 5.35
N GLY A 89 -8.98 12.17 4.81
CA GLY A 89 -9.03 10.81 5.27
C GLY A 89 -8.41 9.87 4.25
N PHE A 90 -8.42 8.60 4.55
CA PHE A 90 -7.94 7.56 3.62
C PHE A 90 -8.50 6.20 3.97
N SER A 91 -8.55 5.33 2.97
CA SER A 91 -8.89 3.92 3.14
C SER A 91 -7.66 3.05 2.99
N ILE A 92 -7.55 2.01 3.80
CA ILE A 92 -6.51 0.99 3.68
C ILE A 92 -7.13 -0.35 3.30
N LEU A 93 -6.58 -0.99 2.26
CA LEU A 93 -6.78 -2.39 1.95
C LEU A 93 -5.65 -3.19 2.58
N ASN A 94 -5.98 -3.89 3.67
CA ASN A 94 -5.02 -4.62 4.50
C ASN A 94 -4.66 -5.98 3.92
N GLY A 95 -3.49 -6.47 4.26
CA GLY A 95 -3.01 -7.79 3.88
C GLY A 95 -2.57 -7.90 2.41
N TYR A 96 -2.24 -9.12 1.98
CA TYR A 96 -1.97 -9.42 0.57
C TYR A 96 -3.30 -9.74 -0.13
N ALA A 97 -3.93 -8.73 -0.69
CA ALA A 97 -5.18 -8.89 -1.43
C ALA A 97 -4.89 -9.14 -2.92
N ASP A 98 -5.09 -10.38 -3.37
CA ASP A 98 -4.96 -10.78 -4.77
C ASP A 98 -6.22 -11.53 -5.18
N ILE A 99 -6.99 -10.98 -6.11
CA ILE A 99 -8.25 -11.57 -6.59
C ILE A 99 -8.00 -12.95 -7.23
N GLN A 100 -6.84 -13.16 -7.81
CA GLN A 100 -6.51 -14.40 -8.51
C GLN A 100 -5.95 -15.48 -7.60
N ASN A 101 -5.40 -15.06 -6.44
CA ASN A 101 -4.87 -15.97 -5.43
C ASN A 101 -5.25 -15.50 -4.03
N MET A 102 -6.50 -15.70 -3.67
CA MET A 102 -7.06 -15.29 -2.37
C MET A 102 -6.38 -15.96 -1.17
N LYS A 103 -5.62 -17.05 -1.38
CA LYS A 103 -4.88 -17.73 -0.31
C LYS A 103 -3.77 -16.85 0.26
N LEU A 104 -3.19 -15.97 -0.57
CA LEU A 104 -2.10 -15.07 -0.16
C LEU A 104 -2.48 -14.20 1.04
N PHE A 105 -3.76 -13.83 1.18
CA PHE A 105 -4.22 -13.05 2.32
C PHE A 105 -4.01 -13.75 3.66
N LYS A 106 -4.29 -15.06 3.75
CA LYS A 106 -4.08 -15.84 4.96
C LYS A 106 -2.67 -16.40 5.10
N GLU A 107 -1.97 -16.63 4.01
CA GLU A 107 -0.60 -17.13 4.00
C GLU A 107 0.40 -16.08 4.52
N ASN A 108 0.18 -14.79 4.24
CA ASN A 108 0.99 -13.68 4.72
C ASN A 108 0.42 -13.08 6.01
N SER A 109 1.26 -12.39 6.76
CA SER A 109 0.81 -11.61 7.90
C SER A 109 0.13 -10.31 7.43
N ARG A 110 -0.78 -9.79 8.22
CA ARG A 110 -1.59 -8.62 7.96
C ARG A 110 -1.81 -7.81 9.21
N VAL A 111 -2.00 -6.53 9.07
CA VAL A 111 -2.13 -5.63 10.21
C VAL A 111 -3.41 -5.95 10.99
N LYS A 112 -3.30 -5.98 12.32
CA LYS A 112 -4.43 -6.05 13.25
C LYS A 112 -4.70 -4.68 13.87
N LYS A 113 -3.66 -3.95 14.22
CA LYS A 113 -3.73 -2.60 14.77
C LYS A 113 -2.65 -1.72 14.18
N LEU A 114 -3.03 -0.54 13.70
CA LEU A 114 -2.16 0.46 13.09
C LEU A 114 -2.29 1.77 13.86
N LYS A 115 -1.16 2.35 14.24
CA LYS A 115 -1.09 3.74 14.69
C LYS A 115 -0.96 4.65 13.48
N VAL A 116 -1.74 5.71 13.45
CA VAL A 116 -1.67 6.77 12.44
C VAL A 116 -1.32 8.07 13.12
N GLU A 117 -0.20 8.65 12.76
CA GLU A 117 0.24 9.96 13.22
C GLU A 117 0.00 10.98 12.10
N ASP A 118 -0.86 11.95 12.36
CA ASP A 118 -1.02 13.15 11.53
C ASP A 118 0.08 14.15 11.93
N LEU A 119 1.14 14.20 11.14
CA LEU A 119 2.30 15.05 11.44
C LEU A 119 2.04 16.53 11.18
N THR A 120 1.05 16.85 10.34
CA THR A 120 0.66 18.24 10.08
C THR A 120 -0.01 18.87 11.29
N ASN A 121 -0.95 18.15 11.92
CA ASN A 121 -1.75 18.65 13.01
C ASN A 121 -1.32 18.15 14.39
N LYS A 122 -0.32 17.26 14.45
CA LYS A 122 0.19 16.60 15.67
C LYS A 122 -0.93 15.84 16.40
N LEU A 123 -1.71 15.08 15.62
CA LEU A 123 -2.79 14.23 16.11
C LEU A 123 -2.42 12.76 15.90
N GLU A 124 -3.03 11.90 16.70
CA GLU A 124 -2.81 10.45 16.63
C GLU A 124 -4.16 9.73 16.57
N TYR A 125 -4.21 8.69 15.75
CA TYR A 125 -5.36 7.81 15.58
C TYR A 125 -4.92 6.36 15.66
N THR A 126 -5.86 5.49 15.95
CA THR A 126 -5.67 4.04 15.88
C THR A 126 -6.69 3.44 14.93
N MET A 127 -6.21 2.64 13.96
CA MET A 127 -7.06 1.82 13.10
C MET A 127 -7.00 0.37 13.57
N ASN A 128 -8.16 -0.23 13.81
CA ASN A 128 -8.29 -1.66 14.09
C ASN A 128 -8.86 -2.34 12.86
N PHE A 129 -8.28 -3.46 12.48
CA PHE A 129 -8.68 -4.23 11.31
C PHE A 129 -9.31 -5.56 11.74
N GLU A 130 -10.40 -5.92 11.09
CA GLU A 130 -10.91 -7.29 11.13
C GLU A 130 -10.08 -8.18 10.21
N ASP A 131 -10.01 -9.48 10.50
CA ASP A 131 -9.25 -10.46 9.73
C ASP A 131 -9.98 -10.89 8.45
N LYS A 132 -10.27 -9.92 7.59
CA LYS A 132 -10.93 -10.10 6.29
C LYS A 132 -10.44 -9.07 5.28
N VAL A 133 -10.66 -9.34 3.99
CA VAL A 133 -10.35 -8.41 2.91
C VAL A 133 -11.46 -7.37 2.81
N TYR A 134 -11.14 -6.12 3.13
CA TYR A 134 -12.05 -4.97 2.99
C TYR A 134 -11.24 -3.67 3.07
N PHE A 135 -11.83 -2.58 2.58
CA PHE A 135 -11.28 -1.25 2.79
C PHE A 135 -11.73 -0.72 4.14
N ASN A 136 -10.77 -0.36 4.98
CA ASN A 136 -11.02 0.30 6.26
C ASN A 136 -10.71 1.79 6.14
N TYR A 137 -11.69 2.64 6.41
CA TYR A 137 -11.59 4.08 6.25
C TYR A 137 -11.31 4.77 7.57
N LEU A 138 -10.40 5.75 7.55
CA LEU A 138 -10.14 6.69 8.64
C LEU A 138 -10.45 8.12 8.17
N GLU A 139 -11.39 8.78 8.85
CA GLU A 139 -11.62 10.22 8.72
C GLU A 139 -10.64 10.98 9.61
N LEU A 140 -9.94 11.96 9.05
CA LEU A 140 -9.09 12.85 9.82
C LEU A 140 -9.94 14.01 10.38
N SER A 141 -9.75 14.38 11.64
CA SER A 141 -10.48 15.49 12.26
C SER A 141 -10.11 16.86 11.67
N LYS A 142 -8.92 16.95 11.07
CA LYS A 142 -8.43 18.11 10.33
C LYS A 142 -7.71 17.64 9.06
N PRO A 143 -7.76 18.42 7.96
CA PRO A 143 -7.00 18.11 6.76
C PRO A 143 -5.50 18.01 7.06
N SER A 144 -4.83 17.04 6.44
CA SER A 144 -3.40 16.80 6.65
C SER A 144 -2.66 16.66 5.31
N LYS A 145 -1.37 16.99 5.32
CA LYS A 145 -0.45 16.74 4.21
C LYS A 145 0.61 15.69 4.53
N SER A 146 0.69 15.24 5.78
CA SER A 146 1.76 14.32 6.17
C SER A 146 1.24 13.34 7.23
N ILE A 147 1.34 12.05 6.92
CA ILE A 147 0.94 10.97 7.82
C ILE A 147 2.08 9.98 8.00
N LYS A 148 2.13 9.36 9.18
CA LYS A 148 3.01 8.22 9.46
C LYS A 148 2.19 7.07 10.02
N LEU A 149 2.35 5.91 9.43
CA LEU A 149 1.71 4.67 9.84
C LEU A 149 2.72 3.81 10.60
N THR A 150 2.32 3.19 11.70
CA THR A 150 3.15 2.27 12.47
C THR A 150 2.38 1.01 12.80
N ILE A 151 2.92 -0.15 12.48
CA ILE A 151 2.33 -1.45 12.79
C ILE A 151 2.47 -1.71 14.28
N LEU A 152 1.33 -1.88 14.99
CA LEU A 152 1.33 -2.19 16.41
C LEU A 152 1.03 -3.67 16.70
N GLU A 153 0.08 -4.27 15.98
CA GLU A 153 -0.31 -5.66 16.12
C GLU A 153 -0.61 -6.26 14.75
N VAL A 154 -0.42 -7.58 14.62
CA VAL A 154 -0.65 -8.31 13.38
C VAL A 154 -1.49 -9.57 13.61
N TYR A 155 -2.21 -9.99 12.56
CA TYR A 155 -2.67 -11.36 12.38
C TYR A 155 -1.57 -12.13 11.68
N LYS A 156 -1.07 -13.18 12.32
CA LYS A 156 0.06 -13.96 11.79
C LYS A 156 -0.36 -14.76 10.56
N GLY A 157 0.49 -14.73 9.54
CA GLY A 157 0.33 -15.55 8.35
C GLY A 157 0.57 -17.04 8.66
N THR A 158 -0.09 -17.89 7.88
CA THR A 158 0.06 -19.36 8.02
C THR A 158 1.34 -19.89 7.40
N LYS A 159 1.97 -19.09 6.51
CA LYS A 159 3.15 -19.50 5.76
C LYS A 159 4.30 -18.52 5.86
N TYR A 160 4.02 -17.21 5.79
CA TYR A 160 5.01 -16.14 5.80
C TYR A 160 4.82 -15.23 7.02
N GLN A 161 5.93 -14.73 7.55
CA GLN A 161 5.91 -13.79 8.67
C GLN A 161 5.70 -12.35 8.21
N ASP A 162 6.12 -12.04 6.99
CA ASP A 162 6.12 -10.68 6.45
C ASP A 162 4.70 -10.10 6.42
N THR A 163 4.56 -8.88 6.95
CA THR A 163 3.27 -8.17 7.01
C THR A 163 3.08 -7.33 5.77
N CYS A 164 1.90 -7.47 5.15
CA CYS A 164 1.54 -6.85 3.90
C CYS A 164 0.42 -5.81 4.08
N ILE A 165 0.49 -4.73 3.28
CA ILE A 165 -0.62 -3.79 3.05
C ILE A 165 -0.75 -3.60 1.56
N SER A 166 -1.94 -3.85 1.00
CA SER A 166 -2.15 -3.84 -0.45
C SER A 166 -2.37 -2.46 -1.04
N ALA A 167 -3.11 -1.59 -0.37
CA ALA A 167 -3.45 -0.28 -0.92
C ALA A 167 -3.75 0.77 0.14
N LEU A 168 -3.52 2.02 -0.23
CA LEU A 168 -3.99 3.21 0.45
C LEU A 168 -4.64 4.13 -0.59
N ILE A 169 -5.89 4.53 -0.33
CA ILE A 169 -6.64 5.46 -1.18
C ILE A 169 -6.97 6.69 -0.35
N GLU A 170 -6.38 7.82 -0.72
CA GLU A 170 -6.61 9.08 -0.05
C GLU A 170 -7.94 9.72 -0.48
N ASN A 171 -8.56 10.45 0.45
CA ASN A 171 -9.73 11.29 0.21
C ASN A 171 -9.30 12.75 0.15
N THR A 172 -9.35 13.34 -1.04
CA THR A 172 -8.92 14.74 -1.26
C THR A 172 -10.08 15.72 -1.26
N ARG A 173 -11.35 15.26 -1.20
CA ARG A 173 -12.56 16.07 -1.38
C ARG A 173 -12.41 17.02 -2.58
N ALA A 174 -12.92 16.58 -3.72
CA ALA A 174 -13.02 17.42 -4.91
C ALA A 174 -13.96 18.62 -4.66
#